data_314d2261c1a9bbb0acd9cf43cf9ecc39
#
_entry.id   314d2261c1a9bbb0acd9cf43cf9ecc39
#
_cell.length_a   1.000
_cell.length_b   1.000
_cell.length_c   1.000
_cell.angle_alpha   90.00
_cell.angle_beta   90.00
_cell.angle_gamma   90.00
#
_symmetry.space_group_name_H-M   'P 1'
#
loop_
_entity.id
_entity.type
_entity.pdbx_description
1 polymer ?
#
loop_
_entity_poly.entity_id
_entity_poly.type
_entity_poly.pdbx_seq_one_letter_code
_entity_poly.pdbx_strand_id
1 'polypeptide(L)'
;MPKQAQLDHAVINVGFDMDQAAQIFSNLGFHLTERGYHSLGSINHLMMFGTDYLELIGLPAESKGSPAGRPDIANAPPGLNGLVFKTDSAQGNLDILETLGIAAGPTKSFTRPVSLPDGEVEASFTTTHVKGGTFPGGRVYFCEHHTPDVVWRPEWQDHANGAQAITDFVIASTSPDQEAGKFSALLETEIKQDGEVRTLVMDGATLTILSPEAYGARFGALACSLNGRASIFGALKIRTRSLDAVRQVLTELKTPLPMEDNQTRILIHEPTFDSLFEFTE
;
A
#
# COMPACT_ATOMS: atom_id res chain seq x y z
N MET A 1 -11.35 -15.26 -20.36
CA MET A 1 -9.97 -15.10 -19.86
C MET A 1 -10.07 -15.03 -18.34
N PRO A 2 -9.17 -15.63 -17.57
CA PRO A 2 -9.17 -15.40 -16.12
C PRO A 2 -9.10 -13.89 -15.86
N LYS A 3 -9.79 -13.42 -14.82
CA LYS A 3 -9.78 -12.00 -14.42
C LYS A 3 -8.34 -11.68 -13.97
N GLN A 4 -7.73 -10.67 -14.57
CA GLN A 4 -6.38 -10.24 -14.20
C GLN A 4 -6.40 -9.73 -12.76
N ALA A 5 -5.35 -10.04 -11.98
CA ALA A 5 -5.21 -9.52 -10.62
C ALA A 5 -5.28 -7.98 -10.62
N GLN A 6 -5.93 -7.42 -9.62
CA GLN A 6 -6.09 -5.97 -9.47
C GLN A 6 -5.58 -5.53 -8.11
N LEU A 7 -4.84 -4.43 -8.08
CA LEU A 7 -4.46 -3.78 -6.83
C LEU A 7 -5.73 -3.22 -6.18
N ASP A 8 -5.93 -3.53 -4.90
CA ASP A 8 -6.95 -2.88 -4.08
C ASP A 8 -6.35 -1.68 -3.38
N HIS A 9 -5.29 -1.90 -2.62
CA HIS A 9 -4.57 -0.81 -1.95
C HIS A 9 -3.15 -1.21 -1.53
N ALA A 10 -2.35 -0.18 -1.31
CA ALA A 10 -1.08 -0.27 -0.58
C ALA A 10 -1.27 0.23 0.85
N VAL A 11 -0.51 -0.33 1.80
CA VAL A 11 -0.63 0.01 3.21
C VAL A 11 0.69 0.53 3.76
N ILE A 12 0.64 1.68 4.42
CA ILE A 12 1.74 2.24 5.22
C ILE A 12 1.42 2.00 6.70
N ASN A 13 2.29 1.26 7.37
CA ASN A 13 2.22 1.09 8.81
C ASN A 13 2.76 2.33 9.51
N VAL A 14 1.93 2.98 10.30
CA VAL A 14 2.29 4.17 11.08
C VAL A 14 2.37 3.88 12.60
N GLY A 15 2.20 2.61 12.98
CA GLY A 15 2.27 2.18 14.37
C GLY A 15 1.27 2.92 15.25
N PHE A 16 1.76 3.72 16.19
CA PHE A 16 0.94 4.50 17.12
C PHE A 16 0.90 6.00 16.79
N ASP A 17 1.50 6.42 15.67
CA ASP A 17 1.75 7.82 15.35
C ASP A 17 0.80 8.33 14.23
N MET A 18 -0.47 7.91 14.27
CA MET A 18 -1.48 8.21 13.26
C MET A 18 -1.70 9.72 13.07
N ASP A 19 -1.68 10.52 14.14
CA ASP A 19 -1.89 11.98 14.05
C ASP A 19 -0.73 12.63 13.28
N GLN A 20 0.50 12.21 13.54
CA GLN A 20 1.68 12.69 12.82
C GLN A 20 1.63 12.25 11.35
N ALA A 21 1.25 11.01 11.08
CA ALA A 21 1.10 10.51 9.72
C ALA A 21 0.04 11.29 8.95
N ALA A 22 -1.14 11.51 9.53
CA ALA A 22 -2.20 12.28 8.92
C ALA A 22 -1.72 13.68 8.53
N GLN A 23 -0.98 14.36 9.42
CA GLN A 23 -0.43 15.69 9.12
C GLN A 23 0.61 15.67 8.00
N ILE A 24 1.52 14.67 8.00
CA ILE A 24 2.56 14.53 6.96
C ILE A 24 1.93 14.29 5.60
N PHE A 25 1.01 13.32 5.49
CA PHE A 25 0.41 12.97 4.20
C PHE A 25 -0.56 14.04 3.70
N SER A 26 -1.26 14.77 4.57
CA SER A 26 -2.01 15.97 4.18
C SER A 26 -1.10 17.07 3.64
N ASN A 27 0.06 17.29 4.26
CA ASN A 27 1.04 18.26 3.79
C ASN A 27 1.68 17.86 2.45
N LEU A 28 1.70 16.55 2.11
CA LEU A 28 2.08 16.04 0.80
C LEU A 28 0.97 16.19 -0.26
N GLY A 29 -0.13 16.85 0.10
CA GLY A 29 -1.23 17.17 -0.80
C GLY A 29 -2.22 16.04 -1.02
N PHE A 30 -2.18 14.99 -0.22
CA PHE A 30 -3.20 13.95 -0.25
C PHE A 30 -4.45 14.41 0.52
N HIS A 31 -5.62 14.13 -0.04
CA HIS A 31 -6.88 14.20 0.69
C HIS A 31 -7.01 12.93 1.53
N LEU A 32 -7.11 13.06 2.84
CA LEU A 32 -7.32 11.94 3.75
C LEU A 32 -8.81 11.87 4.12
N THR A 33 -9.38 10.65 4.09
CA THR A 33 -10.71 10.42 4.67
C THR A 33 -10.69 10.71 6.17
N GLU A 34 -11.87 10.86 6.77
CA GLU A 34 -11.97 10.84 8.24
C GLU A 34 -11.35 9.56 8.81
N ARG A 35 -10.92 9.62 10.08
CA ARG A 35 -10.32 8.47 10.76
C ARG A 35 -11.33 7.33 10.89
N GLY A 36 -10.98 6.19 10.32
CA GLY A 36 -11.73 4.96 10.48
C GLY A 36 -11.29 4.17 11.71
N TYR A 37 -12.23 3.49 12.33
CA TYR A 37 -12.02 2.62 13.51
C TYR A 37 -12.51 1.22 13.15
N HIS A 38 -11.57 0.30 12.90
CA HIS A 38 -11.92 -1.07 12.58
C HIS A 38 -12.41 -1.82 13.82
N SER A 39 -13.43 -2.66 13.65
CA SER A 39 -13.91 -3.56 14.72
C SER A 39 -12.83 -4.50 15.26
N LEU A 40 -11.72 -4.67 14.51
CA LEU A 40 -10.53 -5.43 14.92
C LEU A 40 -9.50 -4.61 15.72
N GLY A 41 -9.79 -3.34 16.05
CA GLY A 41 -8.99 -2.49 16.94
C GLY A 41 -7.88 -1.67 16.25
N SER A 42 -7.72 -1.72 14.94
CA SER A 42 -6.85 -0.78 14.21
C SER A 42 -7.60 0.49 13.81
N ILE A 43 -6.85 1.55 13.56
CA ILE A 43 -7.34 2.83 13.03
C ILE A 43 -6.69 3.11 11.68
N ASN A 44 -7.36 3.86 10.82
CA ASN A 44 -6.83 4.21 9.52
C ASN A 44 -7.25 5.58 9.02
N HIS A 45 -6.55 6.07 7.99
CA HIS A 45 -6.99 7.06 7.03
C HIS A 45 -6.75 6.52 5.62
N LEU A 46 -7.63 6.84 4.69
CA LEU A 46 -7.50 6.45 3.29
C LEU A 46 -7.22 7.67 2.42
N MET A 47 -6.39 7.49 1.41
CA MET A 47 -6.17 8.39 0.28
C MET A 47 -6.70 7.68 -0.95
N MET A 48 -7.96 8.02 -1.33
CA MET A 48 -8.73 7.29 -2.34
C MET A 48 -8.35 7.74 -3.75
N PHE A 49 -8.06 6.79 -4.62
CA PHE A 49 -7.88 7.02 -6.05
C PHE A 49 -9.06 6.44 -6.84
N GLY A 50 -8.96 6.43 -8.15
CA GLY A 50 -10.07 5.97 -9.01
C GLY A 50 -10.40 4.48 -8.86
N THR A 51 -9.37 3.62 -8.76
CA THR A 51 -9.52 2.15 -8.73
C THR A 51 -8.82 1.47 -7.57
N ASP A 52 -7.96 2.19 -6.87
CA ASP A 52 -7.12 1.74 -5.78
C ASP A 52 -6.99 2.85 -4.73
N TYR A 53 -6.29 2.61 -3.63
CA TYR A 53 -6.03 3.63 -2.62
C TYR A 53 -4.75 3.35 -1.83
N LEU A 54 -4.27 4.36 -1.13
CA LEU A 54 -3.20 4.25 -0.16
C LEU A 54 -3.82 4.33 1.25
N GLU A 55 -3.50 3.38 2.11
CA GLU A 55 -3.99 3.33 3.49
C GLU A 55 -2.87 3.65 4.47
N LEU A 56 -3.10 4.58 5.38
CA LEU A 56 -2.35 4.69 6.62
C LEU A 56 -3.03 3.79 7.64
N ILE A 57 -2.33 2.78 8.16
CA ILE A 57 -2.85 1.90 9.21
C ILE A 57 -2.03 2.04 10.48
N GLY A 58 -2.71 2.09 11.61
CA GLY A 58 -2.06 2.19 12.92
C GLY A 58 -2.94 1.66 14.04
N LEU A 59 -2.49 1.91 15.25
CA LEU A 59 -3.19 1.58 16.49
C LEU A 59 -3.46 2.88 17.28
N PRO A 60 -4.54 2.92 18.08
CA PRO A 60 -4.78 4.04 18.99
C PRO A 60 -3.56 4.28 19.88
N ALA A 61 -3.12 5.55 20.01
CA ALA A 61 -1.93 5.91 20.77
C ALA A 61 -2.01 5.44 22.25
N GLU A 62 -3.20 5.46 22.84
CA GLU A 62 -3.48 4.99 24.20
C GLU A 62 -3.32 3.47 24.37
N SER A 63 -3.30 2.70 23.28
CA SER A 63 -3.08 1.26 23.31
C SER A 63 -1.61 0.86 23.34
N LYS A 64 -0.69 1.84 23.27
CA LYS A 64 0.75 1.61 23.29
C LYS A 64 1.17 0.94 24.60
N GLY A 65 1.86 -0.21 24.48
CA GLY A 65 2.27 -1.02 25.64
C GLY A 65 1.18 -1.97 26.17
N SER A 66 -0.03 -1.96 25.61
CA SER A 66 -1.04 -2.98 25.86
C SER A 66 -0.79 -4.21 24.98
N PRO A 67 -1.01 -5.47 25.46
CA PRO A 67 -0.93 -6.67 24.62
C PRO A 67 -2.09 -6.75 23.61
N ALA A 68 -2.55 -5.61 23.12
CA ALA A 68 -3.70 -5.50 22.23
C ALA A 68 -3.50 -6.24 20.91
N GLY A 69 -4.55 -6.83 20.46
CA GLY A 69 -4.83 -7.80 19.41
C GLY A 69 -4.25 -7.62 17.99
N ARG A 70 -3.30 -6.69 17.72
CA ARG A 70 -2.73 -6.47 16.38
C ARG A 70 -1.20 -6.42 16.39
N PRO A 71 -0.52 -7.52 16.77
CA PRO A 71 0.94 -7.58 16.77
C PRO A 71 1.55 -7.41 15.36
N ASP A 72 0.79 -7.70 14.33
CA ASP A 72 1.14 -7.49 12.92
C ASP A 72 1.30 -6.02 12.54
N ILE A 73 0.73 -5.09 13.30
CA ILE A 73 0.90 -3.64 13.17
C ILE A 73 1.91 -3.15 14.20
N ALA A 74 1.73 -3.51 15.47
CA ALA A 74 2.53 -3.00 16.58
C ALA A 74 4.03 -3.34 16.48
N ASN A 75 4.36 -4.53 15.96
CA ASN A 75 5.75 -5.03 15.88
C ASN A 75 6.37 -4.90 14.49
N ALA A 76 5.60 -4.49 13.49
CA ALA A 76 6.15 -4.26 12.16
C ALA A 76 6.88 -2.90 12.10
N PRO A 77 7.94 -2.78 11.29
CA PRO A 77 8.57 -1.48 11.09
C PRO A 77 7.58 -0.49 10.45
N PRO A 78 7.76 0.81 10.69
CA PRO A 78 7.01 1.82 9.96
C PRO A 78 7.33 1.75 8.45
N GLY A 79 6.41 2.25 7.63
CA GLY A 79 6.57 2.32 6.18
C GLY A 79 5.65 1.38 5.41
N LEU A 80 5.92 1.20 4.13
CA LEU A 80 5.17 0.28 3.28
C LEU A 80 5.22 -1.14 3.87
N ASN A 81 4.05 -1.66 4.20
CA ASN A 81 3.91 -2.91 4.95
C ASN A 81 2.79 -3.81 4.44
N GLY A 82 1.94 -3.35 3.53
CA GLY A 82 0.85 -4.14 2.98
C GLY A 82 0.70 -3.96 1.48
N LEU A 83 0.51 -5.08 0.79
CA LEU A 83 0.11 -5.16 -0.60
C LEU A 83 -1.18 -5.96 -0.66
N VAL A 84 -2.26 -5.30 -1.10
CA VAL A 84 -3.61 -5.83 -1.04
C VAL A 84 -4.21 -5.93 -2.43
N PHE A 85 -4.73 -7.09 -2.74
CA PHE A 85 -5.40 -7.37 -4.01
C PHE A 85 -6.92 -7.37 -3.85
N LYS A 86 -7.60 -6.81 -4.82
CA LYS A 86 -9.06 -6.84 -4.89
C LYS A 86 -9.55 -8.24 -5.22
N THR A 87 -10.63 -8.65 -4.57
CA THR A 87 -11.29 -9.92 -4.88
C THR A 87 -12.80 -9.81 -4.81
N ASP A 88 -13.48 -10.64 -5.60
CA ASP A 88 -14.93 -10.84 -5.53
C ASP A 88 -15.30 -12.03 -4.63
N SER A 89 -14.29 -12.79 -4.11
CA SER A 89 -14.50 -13.94 -3.22
C SER A 89 -13.28 -14.18 -2.34
N ALA A 90 -13.34 -13.72 -1.11
CA ALA A 90 -12.31 -14.00 -0.10
C ALA A 90 -12.18 -15.50 0.19
N GLN A 91 -13.29 -16.25 0.16
CA GLN A 91 -13.27 -17.71 0.34
C GLN A 91 -12.58 -18.41 -0.83
N GLY A 92 -12.85 -18.00 -2.08
CA GLY A 92 -12.19 -18.58 -3.25
C GLY A 92 -10.66 -18.35 -3.21
N ASN A 93 -10.22 -17.18 -2.73
CA ASN A 93 -8.80 -16.94 -2.52
C ASN A 93 -8.23 -17.76 -1.35
N LEU A 94 -9.01 -18.04 -0.30
CA LEU A 94 -8.56 -18.95 0.76
C LEU A 94 -8.25 -20.35 0.21
N ASP A 95 -9.13 -20.89 -0.64
CA ASP A 95 -8.94 -22.21 -1.25
C ASP A 95 -7.64 -22.25 -2.10
N ILE A 96 -7.32 -21.15 -2.81
CA ILE A 96 -6.04 -20.98 -3.54
C ILE A 96 -4.87 -20.97 -2.57
N LEU A 97 -4.93 -20.16 -1.51
CA LEU A 97 -3.85 -20.06 -0.52
C LEU A 97 -3.61 -21.37 0.22
N GLU A 98 -4.67 -22.15 0.50
CA GLU A 98 -4.56 -23.49 1.09
C GLU A 98 -3.89 -24.47 0.12
N THR A 99 -4.27 -24.43 -1.15
CA THR A 99 -3.65 -25.27 -2.20
C THR A 99 -2.16 -24.97 -2.34
N LEU A 100 -1.77 -23.70 -2.22
CA LEU A 100 -0.37 -23.26 -2.25
C LEU A 100 0.37 -23.50 -0.91
N GLY A 101 -0.34 -23.89 0.15
CA GLY A 101 0.24 -24.10 1.50
C GLY A 101 0.67 -22.82 2.20
N ILE A 102 0.10 -21.67 1.82
CA ILE A 102 0.46 -20.34 2.33
C ILE A 102 -0.71 -19.56 2.99
N ALA A 103 -1.81 -20.22 3.29
CA ALA A 103 -2.92 -19.60 4.03
C ALA A 103 -2.51 -19.27 5.48
N ALA A 104 -2.89 -18.08 5.95
CA ALA A 104 -2.68 -17.66 7.35
C ALA A 104 -3.73 -18.19 8.32
N GLY A 105 -4.82 -18.76 7.79
CA GLY A 105 -5.98 -19.22 8.54
C GLY A 105 -7.28 -18.81 7.84
N PRO A 106 -8.44 -18.93 8.50
CA PRO A 106 -9.72 -18.63 7.89
C PRO A 106 -9.84 -17.16 7.46
N THR A 107 -10.81 -16.89 6.60
CA THR A 107 -11.19 -15.51 6.24
C THR A 107 -11.58 -14.71 7.47
N LYS A 108 -11.39 -13.38 7.40
CA LYS A 108 -11.73 -12.46 8.49
C LYS A 108 -12.69 -11.40 7.95
N SER A 109 -13.89 -11.36 8.53
CA SER A 109 -14.84 -10.28 8.27
C SER A 109 -14.73 -9.21 9.35
N PHE A 110 -14.86 -7.96 8.94
CA PHE A 110 -14.86 -6.81 9.85
C PHE A 110 -15.62 -5.65 9.21
N THR A 111 -15.98 -4.71 10.06
CA THR A 111 -16.64 -3.48 9.66
C THR A 111 -15.88 -2.26 10.20
N ARG A 112 -16.16 -1.12 9.61
CA ARG A 112 -15.81 0.19 10.15
C ARG A 112 -16.93 1.19 9.86
N PRO A 113 -17.27 2.07 10.80
CA PRO A 113 -18.18 3.17 10.53
C PRO A 113 -17.55 4.17 9.53
N VAL A 114 -18.40 4.75 8.70
CA VAL A 114 -18.06 5.79 7.74
C VAL A 114 -19.06 6.92 7.93
N SER A 115 -18.56 8.11 8.26
CA SER A 115 -19.38 9.33 8.36
C SER A 115 -19.69 9.84 6.96
N LEU A 116 -20.96 9.96 6.64
CA LEU A 116 -21.46 10.56 5.40
C LEU A 116 -22.35 11.77 5.73
N PRO A 117 -22.61 12.69 4.79
CA PRO A 117 -23.48 13.84 5.03
C PRO A 117 -24.88 13.48 5.55
N ASP A 118 -25.40 12.31 5.15
CA ASP A 118 -26.71 11.81 5.54
C ASP A 118 -26.70 10.92 6.78
N GLY A 119 -25.57 10.77 7.44
CA GLY A 119 -25.42 9.97 8.66
C GLY A 119 -24.27 8.94 8.58
N GLU A 120 -24.11 8.17 9.65
CA GLU A 120 -23.09 7.12 9.72
C GLU A 120 -23.62 5.83 9.07
N VAL A 121 -22.77 5.19 8.26
CA VAL A 121 -23.02 3.88 7.63
C VAL A 121 -21.85 2.95 7.89
N GLU A 122 -22.07 1.64 7.80
CA GLU A 122 -20.98 0.67 7.94
C GLU A 122 -20.38 0.28 6.60
N ALA A 123 -19.06 0.43 6.46
CA ALA A 123 -18.29 -0.27 5.45
C ALA A 123 -17.97 -1.69 5.95
N SER A 124 -18.19 -2.68 5.08
CA SER A 124 -18.05 -4.11 5.42
C SER A 124 -17.10 -4.81 4.46
N PHE A 125 -16.22 -5.64 5.02
CA PHE A 125 -15.13 -6.30 4.30
C PHE A 125 -14.95 -7.74 4.75
N THR A 126 -14.45 -8.58 3.84
CA THR A 126 -13.89 -9.88 4.20
C THR A 126 -12.49 -10.00 3.59
N THR A 127 -11.51 -10.39 4.39
CA THR A 127 -10.11 -10.53 3.94
C THR A 127 -9.62 -11.97 4.07
N THR A 128 -8.70 -12.33 3.17
CA THR A 128 -7.95 -13.58 3.19
C THR A 128 -6.47 -13.29 3.15
N HIS A 129 -5.73 -13.76 4.15
CA HIS A 129 -4.35 -13.39 4.37
C HIS A 129 -3.37 -14.49 3.97
N VAL A 130 -2.28 -14.08 3.35
CA VAL A 130 -1.10 -14.93 3.17
C VAL A 130 -0.36 -15.08 4.50
N LYS A 131 0.13 -16.28 4.78
CA LYS A 131 0.91 -16.60 5.99
C LYS A 131 2.12 -15.67 6.14
N GLY A 132 2.30 -15.12 7.33
CA GLY A 132 3.43 -14.25 7.65
C GLY A 132 4.77 -14.89 7.31
N GLY A 133 5.69 -14.09 6.75
CA GLY A 133 7.01 -14.53 6.32
C GLY A 133 7.05 -15.18 4.92
N THR A 134 5.92 -15.45 4.27
CA THR A 134 5.89 -15.88 2.86
C THR A 134 6.49 -14.82 1.94
N PHE A 135 6.11 -13.55 2.19
CA PHE A 135 6.66 -12.36 1.56
C PHE A 135 7.36 -11.52 2.63
N PRO A 136 8.71 -11.50 2.64
CA PRO A 136 9.44 -10.83 3.74
C PRO A 136 9.27 -9.30 3.76
N GLY A 137 8.87 -8.70 2.63
CA GLY A 137 8.65 -7.26 2.51
C GLY A 137 7.48 -6.73 3.33
N GLY A 138 6.46 -7.55 3.59
CA GLY A 138 5.28 -7.13 4.31
C GLY A 138 4.11 -8.11 4.22
N ARG A 139 2.93 -7.64 4.61
CA ARG A 139 1.69 -8.40 4.56
C ARG A 139 1.13 -8.41 3.15
N VAL A 140 0.70 -9.59 2.70
CA VAL A 140 -0.02 -9.76 1.43
C VAL A 140 -1.37 -10.39 1.73
N TYR A 141 -2.44 -9.83 1.20
CA TYR A 141 -3.79 -10.35 1.41
C TYR A 141 -4.75 -9.89 0.32
N PHE A 142 -5.92 -10.50 0.29
CA PHE A 142 -7.03 -10.17 -0.60
C PHE A 142 -8.15 -9.51 0.20
N CYS A 143 -8.81 -8.50 -0.38
CA CYS A 143 -9.91 -7.77 0.23
C CYS A 143 -11.14 -7.84 -0.66
N GLU A 144 -12.21 -8.39 -0.11
CA GLU A 144 -13.56 -8.37 -0.68
C GLU A 144 -14.35 -7.25 -0.01
N HIS A 145 -14.85 -6.31 -0.84
CA HIS A 145 -15.69 -5.19 -0.39
C HIS A 145 -17.16 -5.55 -0.54
N HIS A 146 -17.91 -5.59 0.57
CA HIS A 146 -19.35 -5.86 0.54
C HIS A 146 -20.18 -4.59 0.34
N THR A 147 -19.60 -3.44 0.62
CA THR A 147 -20.23 -2.11 0.51
C THR A 147 -19.33 -1.14 -0.26
N PRO A 148 -18.99 -1.43 -1.53
CA PRO A 148 -18.02 -0.62 -2.29
C PRO A 148 -18.44 0.84 -2.44
N ASP A 149 -19.73 1.13 -2.61
CA ASP A 149 -20.26 2.49 -2.77
C ASP A 149 -20.06 3.38 -1.54
N VAL A 150 -19.82 2.78 -0.37
CA VAL A 150 -19.52 3.49 0.88
C VAL A 150 -18.04 3.87 0.95
N VAL A 151 -17.17 3.17 0.22
CA VAL A 151 -15.72 3.35 0.23
C VAL A 151 -15.24 4.15 -0.98
N TRP A 152 -15.73 3.81 -2.18
CA TRP A 152 -15.31 4.41 -3.45
C TRP A 152 -16.13 5.67 -3.77
N ARG A 153 -15.86 6.77 -3.06
CA ARG A 153 -16.60 8.03 -3.18
C ARG A 153 -15.82 9.06 -3.98
N PRO A 154 -16.41 9.67 -5.01
CA PRO A 154 -15.71 10.63 -5.87
C PRO A 154 -15.17 11.85 -5.11
N GLU A 155 -15.87 12.30 -4.07
CA GLU A 155 -15.47 13.45 -3.26
C GLU A 155 -14.16 13.25 -2.48
N TRP A 156 -13.69 12.02 -2.34
CA TRP A 156 -12.42 11.70 -1.66
C TRP A 156 -11.25 11.52 -2.63
N GLN A 157 -11.50 11.62 -3.95
CA GLN A 157 -10.51 11.32 -4.99
C GLN A 157 -9.82 12.56 -5.56
N ASP A 158 -10.11 13.76 -5.04
CA ASP A 158 -9.43 14.98 -5.46
C ASP A 158 -8.31 15.34 -4.50
N HIS A 159 -7.07 15.23 -4.97
CA HIS A 159 -5.85 15.47 -4.22
C HIS A 159 -5.16 16.73 -4.74
N ALA A 160 -4.67 17.58 -3.83
CA ALA A 160 -3.94 18.80 -4.19
C ALA A 160 -2.67 18.50 -5.01
N ASN A 161 -1.99 17.38 -4.74
CA ASN A 161 -0.86 16.87 -5.52
C ASN A 161 -1.26 16.19 -6.85
N GLY A 162 -2.55 16.16 -7.16
CA GLY A 162 -3.07 15.58 -8.40
C GLY A 162 -3.01 14.07 -8.52
N ALA A 163 -2.72 13.32 -7.46
CA ALA A 163 -2.63 11.86 -7.45
C ALA A 163 -3.93 11.20 -7.94
N GLN A 164 -3.82 10.14 -8.75
CA GLN A 164 -4.95 9.49 -9.42
C GLN A 164 -4.98 7.96 -9.30
N ALA A 165 -3.81 7.32 -9.22
CA ALA A 165 -3.69 5.86 -9.15
C ALA A 165 -2.29 5.44 -8.72
N ILE A 166 -2.17 4.26 -8.09
CA ILE A 166 -0.92 3.54 -7.94
C ILE A 166 -0.70 2.73 -9.22
N THR A 167 0.37 3.03 -9.96
CA THR A 167 0.66 2.37 -11.24
C THR A 167 1.80 1.36 -11.17
N ASP A 168 2.64 1.42 -10.12
CA ASP A 168 3.67 0.41 -9.88
C ASP A 168 3.88 0.24 -8.37
N PHE A 169 3.91 -1.00 -7.91
CA PHE A 169 4.31 -1.37 -6.57
C PHE A 169 5.68 -2.03 -6.65
N VAL A 170 6.70 -1.40 -6.06
CA VAL A 170 8.09 -1.82 -6.20
C VAL A 170 8.58 -2.55 -4.95
N ILE A 171 9.15 -3.72 -5.14
CA ILE A 171 9.76 -4.55 -4.10
C ILE A 171 11.27 -4.62 -4.36
N ALA A 172 12.09 -4.38 -3.33
CA ALA A 172 13.50 -4.71 -3.35
C ALA A 172 13.72 -6.04 -2.61
N SER A 173 14.34 -7.03 -3.27
CA SER A 173 14.48 -8.39 -2.74
C SER A 173 15.87 -8.95 -2.98
N THR A 174 16.46 -9.61 -1.97
CA THR A 174 17.72 -10.36 -2.14
C THR A 174 17.57 -11.64 -2.96
N SER A 175 16.32 -12.04 -3.26
CA SER A 175 15.97 -13.22 -4.06
C SER A 175 14.82 -12.89 -5.02
N PRO A 176 15.01 -11.96 -5.99
CA PRO A 176 13.93 -11.42 -6.81
C PRO A 176 13.22 -12.49 -7.65
N ASP A 177 13.94 -13.49 -8.18
CA ASP A 177 13.34 -14.59 -8.94
C ASP A 177 12.40 -15.45 -8.09
N GLN A 178 12.83 -15.78 -6.87
CA GLN A 178 12.02 -16.59 -5.97
C GLN A 178 10.76 -15.83 -5.52
N GLU A 179 10.91 -14.55 -5.21
CA GLU A 179 9.78 -13.71 -4.77
C GLU A 179 8.80 -13.46 -5.91
N ALA A 180 9.29 -13.19 -7.13
CA ALA A 180 8.48 -13.08 -8.34
C ALA A 180 7.73 -14.38 -8.65
N GLY A 181 8.39 -15.55 -8.51
CA GLY A 181 7.76 -16.86 -8.68
C GLY A 181 6.60 -17.10 -7.71
N LYS A 182 6.74 -16.68 -6.45
CA LYS A 182 5.64 -16.76 -5.47
C LYS A 182 4.45 -15.85 -5.85
N PHE A 183 4.71 -14.61 -6.27
CA PHE A 183 3.65 -13.71 -6.74
C PHE A 183 3.01 -14.21 -8.04
N SER A 184 3.79 -14.76 -8.97
CA SER A 184 3.26 -15.36 -10.20
C SER A 184 2.30 -16.51 -9.90
N ALA A 185 2.66 -17.41 -8.99
CA ALA A 185 1.80 -18.50 -8.55
C ALA A 185 0.54 -18.01 -7.82
N LEU A 186 0.68 -16.96 -6.97
CA LEU A 186 -0.42 -16.37 -6.19
C LEU A 186 -1.45 -15.66 -7.08
N LEU A 187 -0.96 -14.94 -8.10
CA LEU A 187 -1.77 -14.06 -8.93
C LEU A 187 -2.13 -14.68 -10.30
N GLU A 188 -1.65 -15.89 -10.56
CA GLU A 188 -1.78 -16.58 -11.87
C GLU A 188 -1.34 -15.65 -13.03
N THR A 189 -0.24 -14.90 -12.83
CA THR A 189 0.25 -13.88 -13.75
C THR A 189 1.67 -14.21 -14.20
N GLU A 190 1.94 -14.07 -15.50
CA GLU A 190 3.26 -14.32 -16.07
C GLU A 190 4.29 -13.28 -15.61
N ILE A 191 5.52 -13.74 -15.36
CA ILE A 191 6.66 -12.89 -15.06
C ILE A 191 7.26 -12.41 -16.37
N LYS A 192 7.34 -11.09 -16.55
CA LYS A 192 8.18 -10.47 -17.59
C LYS A 192 9.53 -10.14 -16.97
N GLN A 193 10.59 -10.61 -17.60
CA GLN A 193 11.96 -10.37 -17.16
C GLN A 193 12.69 -9.46 -18.14
N ASP A 194 13.30 -8.40 -17.61
CA ASP A 194 14.22 -7.53 -18.34
C ASP A 194 15.46 -7.27 -17.46
N GLY A 195 16.57 -7.92 -17.77
CA GLY A 195 17.78 -7.89 -16.95
C GLY A 195 17.51 -8.29 -15.50
N GLU A 196 17.76 -7.37 -14.57
CA GLU A 196 17.56 -7.53 -13.12
C GLU A 196 16.12 -7.20 -12.66
N VAL A 197 15.22 -6.84 -13.59
CA VAL A 197 13.84 -6.44 -13.30
C VAL A 197 12.90 -7.63 -13.55
N ARG A 198 12.02 -7.90 -12.58
CA ARG A 198 10.90 -8.85 -12.70
C ARG A 198 9.61 -8.08 -12.56
N THR A 199 8.74 -8.20 -13.56
CA THR A 199 7.46 -7.46 -13.59
C THR A 199 6.31 -8.42 -13.78
N LEU A 200 5.29 -8.30 -12.94
CA LEU A 200 3.98 -8.92 -13.10
C LEU A 200 2.98 -7.81 -13.45
N VAL A 201 2.29 -7.97 -14.58
CA VAL A 201 1.31 -6.98 -15.05
C VAL A 201 -0.05 -7.30 -14.46
N MET A 202 -0.63 -6.34 -13.77
CA MET A 202 -1.97 -6.39 -13.19
C MET A 202 -2.92 -5.48 -13.96
N ASP A 203 -4.21 -5.53 -13.64
CA ASP A 203 -5.17 -4.58 -14.17
C ASP A 203 -4.94 -3.18 -13.56
N GLY A 204 -4.51 -2.24 -14.38
CA GLY A 204 -4.23 -0.85 -14.01
C GLY A 204 -2.88 -0.59 -13.31
N ALA A 205 -2.12 -1.62 -12.93
CA ALA A 205 -0.85 -1.48 -12.22
C ALA A 205 0.16 -2.56 -12.59
N THR A 206 1.40 -2.38 -12.12
CA THR A 206 2.45 -3.41 -12.17
C THR A 206 2.95 -3.73 -10.76
N LEU A 207 3.47 -4.93 -10.60
CA LEU A 207 4.28 -5.32 -9.46
C LEU A 207 5.71 -5.54 -9.96
N THR A 208 6.63 -4.66 -9.58
CA THR A 208 8.03 -4.68 -10.00
C THR A 208 8.90 -5.19 -8.86
N ILE A 209 9.70 -6.22 -9.12
CA ILE A 209 10.60 -6.82 -8.14
C ILE A 209 12.03 -6.68 -8.65
N LEU A 210 12.88 -6.06 -7.85
CA LEU A 210 14.26 -5.69 -8.17
C LEU A 210 15.24 -6.34 -7.22
N SER A 211 16.47 -6.62 -7.68
CA SER A 211 17.59 -6.85 -6.75
C SER A 211 17.88 -5.57 -5.96
N PRO A 212 18.56 -5.64 -4.80
CA PRO A 212 18.96 -4.44 -4.05
C PRO A 212 19.82 -3.49 -4.89
N GLU A 213 20.68 -4.03 -5.77
CA GLU A 213 21.53 -3.26 -6.67
C GLU A 213 20.70 -2.50 -7.71
N ALA A 214 19.74 -3.18 -8.36
CA ALA A 214 18.84 -2.57 -9.34
C ALA A 214 17.91 -1.53 -8.70
N TYR A 215 17.43 -1.80 -7.47
CA TYR A 215 16.64 -0.87 -6.69
C TYR A 215 17.44 0.40 -6.33
N GLY A 216 18.69 0.22 -5.83
CA GLY A 216 19.59 1.33 -5.56
C GLY A 216 19.94 2.14 -6.81
N ALA A 217 20.11 1.47 -7.98
CA ALA A 217 20.36 2.15 -9.26
C ALA A 217 19.15 2.98 -9.72
N ARG A 218 17.90 2.50 -9.48
CA ARG A 218 16.67 3.21 -9.87
C ARG A 218 16.40 4.45 -9.00
N PHE A 219 16.65 4.37 -7.69
CA PHE A 219 16.22 5.37 -6.72
C PHE A 219 17.37 6.16 -6.07
N GLY A 220 18.62 5.77 -6.35
CA GLY A 220 19.80 6.50 -5.88
C GLY A 220 19.85 6.66 -4.35
N ALA A 221 20.16 7.87 -3.92
CA ALA A 221 20.26 8.21 -2.50
C ALA A 221 18.90 8.21 -1.76
N LEU A 222 17.79 8.14 -2.49
CA LEU A 222 16.44 8.11 -1.93
C LEU A 222 15.95 6.68 -1.66
N ALA A 223 16.69 5.66 -2.11
CA ALA A 223 16.34 4.27 -1.90
C ALA A 223 16.21 3.93 -0.41
N CYS A 224 15.06 3.35 -0.01
CA CYS A 224 14.89 2.83 1.34
C CYS A 224 15.86 1.69 1.60
N SER A 225 16.37 1.58 2.82
CA SER A 225 17.31 0.52 3.20
C SER A 225 16.59 -0.78 3.55
N LEU A 226 17.14 -1.90 3.08
CA LEU A 226 16.65 -3.21 3.51
C LEU A 226 16.85 -3.47 5.00
N ASN A 227 17.82 -2.81 5.65
CA ASN A 227 18.11 -2.95 7.08
C ASN A 227 18.25 -4.42 7.51
N GLY A 228 18.92 -5.24 6.69
CA GLY A 228 19.11 -6.68 6.92
C GLY A 228 17.90 -7.57 6.64
N ARG A 229 16.79 -7.02 6.16
CA ARG A 229 15.62 -7.80 5.69
C ARG A 229 15.90 -8.45 4.34
N ALA A 230 15.31 -9.60 4.09
CA ALA A 230 15.41 -10.30 2.81
C ALA A 230 14.70 -9.55 1.67
N SER A 231 13.61 -8.84 1.97
CA SER A 231 12.98 -7.89 1.05
C SER A 231 12.26 -6.77 1.79
N ILE A 232 11.95 -5.71 1.05
CA ILE A 232 11.12 -4.58 1.48
C ILE A 232 10.11 -4.24 0.39
N PHE A 233 8.96 -3.72 0.79
CA PHE A 233 8.10 -2.96 -0.09
C PHE A 233 8.74 -1.58 -0.22
N GLY A 234 9.39 -1.35 -1.36
CA GLY A 234 10.41 -0.30 -1.48
C GLY A 234 9.87 1.04 -1.98
N ALA A 235 8.88 1.03 -2.87
CA ALA A 235 8.34 2.28 -3.42
C ALA A 235 6.95 2.09 -4.03
N LEU A 236 6.23 3.20 -4.16
CA LEU A 236 5.01 3.30 -4.96
C LEU A 236 5.22 4.30 -6.09
N LYS A 237 4.85 3.91 -7.31
CA LYS A 237 4.71 4.85 -8.41
C LYS A 237 3.26 5.31 -8.48
N ILE A 238 3.06 6.61 -8.40
CA ILE A 238 1.75 7.25 -8.39
C ILE A 238 1.61 8.07 -9.66
N ARG A 239 0.57 7.80 -10.44
CA ARG A 239 0.20 8.68 -11.54
C ARG A 239 -0.45 9.93 -10.97
N THR A 240 0.02 11.10 -11.40
CA THR A 240 -0.58 12.38 -11.10
C THR A 240 -1.12 13.04 -12.37
N ARG A 241 -2.12 13.90 -12.25
CA ARG A 241 -2.61 14.72 -13.37
C ARG A 241 -1.62 15.80 -13.79
N SER A 242 -0.69 16.20 -12.90
CA SER A 242 0.32 17.22 -13.18
C SER A 242 1.47 17.13 -12.17
N LEU A 243 2.70 17.03 -12.67
CA LEU A 243 3.91 17.18 -11.85
C LEU A 243 4.03 18.58 -11.26
N ASP A 244 3.48 19.61 -11.91
CA ASP A 244 3.47 20.96 -11.36
C ASP A 244 2.57 21.08 -10.11
N ALA A 245 1.47 20.31 -10.04
CA ALA A 245 0.67 20.24 -8.82
C ALA A 245 1.47 19.62 -7.66
N VAL A 246 2.27 18.58 -7.93
CA VAL A 246 3.19 18.00 -6.94
C VAL A 246 4.22 19.04 -6.50
N ARG A 247 4.87 19.75 -7.44
CA ARG A 247 5.86 20.80 -7.14
C ARG A 247 5.28 21.90 -6.27
N GLN A 248 4.07 22.36 -6.60
CA GLN A 248 3.39 23.40 -5.83
C GLN A 248 3.23 22.98 -4.37
N VAL A 249 2.71 21.78 -4.12
CA VAL A 249 2.56 21.26 -2.75
C VAL A 249 3.90 21.18 -2.02
N LEU A 250 4.95 20.72 -2.68
CA LEU A 250 6.28 20.58 -2.08
C LEU A 250 6.90 21.94 -1.70
N THR A 251 6.59 23.01 -2.45
CA THR A 251 7.07 24.36 -2.11
C THR A 251 6.42 24.93 -0.83
N GLU A 252 5.27 24.40 -0.43
CA GLU A 252 4.54 24.84 0.77
C GLU A 252 5.00 24.10 2.03
N LEU A 253 5.84 23.07 1.90
CA LEU A 253 6.37 22.32 3.03
C LEU A 253 7.28 23.18 3.90
N LYS A 254 7.03 23.19 5.21
CA LYS A 254 7.88 23.89 6.18
C LYS A 254 9.28 23.31 6.27
N THR A 255 9.40 22.00 6.07
CA THR A 255 10.66 21.26 6.07
C THR A 255 10.79 20.54 4.74
N PRO A 256 11.82 20.84 3.94
CA PRO A 256 12.06 20.14 2.69
C PRO A 256 12.28 18.65 2.93
N LEU A 257 11.73 17.82 2.04
CA LEU A 257 11.97 16.38 2.04
C LEU A 257 13.14 16.01 1.12
N PRO A 258 13.84 14.90 1.38
CA PRO A 258 14.73 14.31 0.39
C PRO A 258 13.97 14.00 -0.89
N MET A 259 14.38 14.61 -2.01
CA MET A 259 13.67 14.48 -3.27
C MET A 259 14.61 14.58 -4.47
N GLU A 260 14.17 14.03 -5.59
CA GLU A 260 14.73 14.26 -6.92
C GLU A 260 13.61 14.70 -7.84
N ASP A 261 13.78 15.82 -8.52
CA ASP A 261 12.81 16.36 -9.48
C ASP A 261 13.46 16.49 -10.85
N ASN A 262 12.81 15.91 -11.85
CA ASN A 262 13.15 16.10 -13.26
C ASN A 262 11.89 16.30 -14.10
N GLN A 263 12.05 16.43 -15.44
CA GLN A 263 10.91 16.75 -16.32
C GLN A 263 9.84 15.67 -16.38
N THR A 264 10.17 14.43 -16.06
CA THR A 264 9.29 13.26 -16.28
C THR A 264 8.85 12.57 -15.00
N ARG A 265 9.53 12.84 -13.88
CA ARG A 265 9.19 12.26 -12.56
C ARG A 265 9.64 13.13 -11.41
N ILE A 266 8.97 12.98 -10.28
CA ILE A 266 9.39 13.49 -8.97
C ILE A 266 9.49 12.31 -8.02
N LEU A 267 10.66 12.10 -7.43
CA LEU A 267 10.87 11.14 -6.34
C LEU A 267 10.83 11.88 -5.01
N ILE A 268 10.15 11.31 -4.03
CA ILE A 268 10.04 11.88 -2.67
C ILE A 268 10.26 10.74 -1.68
N HIS A 269 11.23 10.87 -0.79
CA HIS A 269 11.38 10.00 0.36
C HIS A 269 10.80 10.70 1.60
N GLU A 270 9.76 10.11 2.18
CA GLU A 270 9.19 10.53 3.47
C GLU A 270 9.89 9.72 4.59
N PRO A 271 10.79 10.37 5.37
CA PRO A 271 11.71 9.63 6.25
C PRO A 271 11.08 9.14 7.56
N THR A 272 9.96 9.74 8.01
CA THR A 272 9.33 9.39 9.28
C THR A 272 8.73 7.98 9.23
N PHE A 273 8.10 7.67 8.10
CA PHE A 273 7.49 6.37 7.83
C PHE A 273 8.22 5.62 6.71
N ASP A 274 9.48 5.95 6.42
CA ASP A 274 10.37 5.28 5.45
C ASP A 274 9.65 4.89 4.15
N SER A 275 8.98 5.86 3.53
CA SER A 275 8.12 5.64 2.37
C SER A 275 8.62 6.43 1.16
N LEU A 276 8.84 5.73 0.04
CA LEU A 276 9.32 6.31 -1.21
C LEU A 276 8.21 6.35 -2.25
N PHE A 277 8.02 7.53 -2.83
CA PHE A 277 7.02 7.79 -3.87
C PHE A 277 7.69 8.29 -5.15
N GLU A 278 7.26 7.74 -6.28
CA GLU A 278 7.60 8.19 -7.63
C GLU A 278 6.34 8.76 -8.29
N PHE A 279 6.24 10.08 -8.45
CA PHE A 279 5.16 10.71 -9.18
C PHE A 279 5.50 10.84 -10.66
N THR A 280 4.55 10.48 -11.55
CA THR A 280 4.64 10.65 -13.02
C THR A 280 3.26 11.05 -13.57
N GLU A 281 3.24 11.69 -14.73
CA GLU A 281 1.99 11.93 -15.49
C GLU A 281 1.58 10.72 -16.32
#